data_b537492f4c12bcdcc962bdf9dc717a5a
#
_entry.id   b537492f4c12bcdcc962bdf9dc717a5a
#
_cell.length_a   1.000
_cell.length_b   1.000
_cell.length_c   1.000
_cell.angle_alpha   90.00
_cell.angle_beta   90.00
_cell.angle_gamma   90.00
#
_symmetry.space_group_name_H-M   'P 1'
#
loop_
_entity.id
_entity.type
_entity.pdbx_description
1 polymer ?
#
loop_
_entity_poly.entity_id
_entity_poly.type
_entity_poly.pdbx_seq_one_letter_code
_entity_poly.pdbx_strand_id
1 'polypeptide(L)'
;DQNRLNVVVLNTGRSPELNQAIAKLRALRAQQHGLRVALFGYNEWLMYAPGNVDTFCSFDTCVPSYYYYNSVDPRTKALEAEYQKWFHTQPMYAYPRFFLTGYDHAQFFLRGLAKYGKAFKGTVGQSTYRPFQTPLVFKQVGDKGMQNDNFQLIHFATGGRVESLTY
;
A
#
# COMPACT_ATOMS: atom_id res chain seq x y z
N ASP A 1 14.07 25.07 -0.03
CA ASP A 1 13.38 26.29 -0.36
C ASP A 1 12.18 26.46 0.60
N GLN A 2 12.10 27.58 1.34
CA GLN A 2 11.02 27.83 2.31
C GLN A 2 9.68 28.15 1.64
N ASN A 3 9.71 28.61 0.40
CA ASN A 3 8.51 29.04 -0.35
C ASN A 3 7.86 27.92 -1.15
N ARG A 4 8.45 26.73 -1.16
CA ARG A 4 7.97 25.57 -1.95
C ARG A 4 7.88 24.32 -1.09
N LEU A 5 7.10 23.35 -1.55
CA LEU A 5 7.15 22.00 -1.01
C LEU A 5 8.45 21.33 -1.47
N ASN A 6 9.23 20.86 -0.51
CA ASN A 6 10.45 20.12 -0.77
C ASN A 6 10.15 18.62 -0.66
N VAL A 7 10.19 17.90 -1.76
CA VAL A 7 10.01 16.45 -1.76
C VAL A 7 11.37 15.79 -1.55
N VAL A 8 11.49 15.02 -0.49
CA VAL A 8 12.69 14.27 -0.16
C VAL A 8 12.45 12.81 -0.49
N VAL A 9 13.15 12.34 -1.52
CA VAL A 9 13.12 10.93 -1.94
C VAL A 9 14.26 10.20 -1.22
N LEU A 10 13.90 9.26 -0.34
CA LEU A 10 14.88 8.44 0.38
C LEU A 10 15.01 7.08 -0.30
N ASN A 11 16.16 6.83 -0.90
CA ASN A 11 16.47 5.56 -1.57
C ASN A 11 16.91 4.48 -0.58
N THR A 12 16.07 4.21 0.42
CA THR A 12 16.31 3.14 1.39
C THR A 12 15.00 2.59 1.95
N GLY A 13 14.93 1.26 2.05
CA GLY A 13 13.87 0.55 2.79
C GLY A 13 14.24 0.28 4.27
N ARG A 14 15.45 0.66 4.71
CA ARG A 14 15.99 0.29 6.02
C ARG A 14 15.59 1.30 7.10
N SER A 15 15.10 0.76 8.22
CA SER A 15 14.64 1.56 9.36
C SER A 15 15.71 2.46 9.99
N PRO A 16 16.98 2.04 10.19
CA PRO A 16 18.00 2.92 10.76
C PRO A 16 18.27 4.17 9.95
N GLU A 17 18.41 4.04 8.64
CA GLU A 17 18.64 5.16 7.74
C GLU A 17 17.43 6.08 7.65
N LEU A 18 16.23 5.51 7.60
CA LEU A 18 14.97 6.25 7.63
C LEU A 18 14.87 7.10 8.90
N ASN A 19 15.13 6.51 10.07
CA ASN A 19 15.05 7.21 11.36
C ASN A 19 16.08 8.35 11.46
N GLN A 20 17.30 8.13 10.95
CA GLN A 20 18.32 9.19 10.92
C GLN A 20 17.90 10.34 10.00
N ALA A 21 17.36 10.04 8.82
CA ALA A 21 16.87 11.06 7.90
C ALA A 21 15.71 11.86 8.52
N ILE A 22 14.74 11.20 9.12
CA ILE A 22 13.62 11.85 9.82
C ILE A 22 14.12 12.74 10.96
N ALA A 23 15.07 12.28 11.78
CA ALA A 23 15.64 13.08 12.85
C ALA A 23 16.31 14.36 12.33
N LYS A 24 17.10 14.27 11.27
CA LYS A 24 17.72 15.43 10.62
C LYS A 24 16.70 16.40 10.02
N LEU A 25 15.66 15.88 9.38
CA LEU A 25 14.59 16.71 8.79
C LEU A 25 13.75 17.40 9.88
N ARG A 26 13.51 16.76 11.02
CA ARG A 26 12.86 17.39 12.18
C ARG A 26 13.70 18.54 12.72
N ALA A 27 15.02 18.31 12.90
CA ALA A 27 15.93 19.36 13.36
C ALA A 27 15.97 20.54 12.38
N LEU A 28 16.00 20.28 11.07
CA LEU A 28 15.98 21.33 10.05
C LEU A 28 14.66 22.12 10.06
N ARG A 29 13.52 21.47 10.21
CA ARG A 29 12.21 22.15 10.33
C ARG A 29 12.12 23.00 11.61
N ALA A 30 12.75 22.58 12.69
CA ALA A 30 12.81 23.36 13.94
C ALA A 30 13.67 24.64 13.78
N GLN A 31 14.73 24.58 12.98
CA GLN A 31 15.61 25.72 12.70
C GLN A 31 15.03 26.65 11.62
N GLN A 32 14.29 26.12 10.67
CA GLN A 32 13.73 26.86 9.54
C GLN A 32 12.19 26.84 9.59
N HIS A 33 11.63 27.81 10.31
CA HIS A 33 10.18 27.96 10.41
C HIS A 33 9.56 28.17 9.03
N GLY A 34 8.50 27.37 8.75
CA GLY A 34 7.81 27.43 7.45
C GLY A 34 8.36 26.46 6.39
N LEU A 35 9.46 25.75 6.66
CA LEU A 35 9.97 24.74 5.72
C LEU A 35 8.96 23.58 5.57
N ARG A 36 8.44 23.44 4.36
CA ARG A 36 7.51 22.37 3.99
C ARG A 36 8.29 21.22 3.37
N VAL A 37 8.16 20.02 3.97
CA VAL A 37 8.85 18.81 3.52
C VAL A 37 7.84 17.69 3.41
N ALA A 38 7.82 17.00 2.27
CA ALA A 38 7.15 15.74 2.06
C ALA A 38 8.18 14.63 1.82
N LEU A 39 7.90 13.43 2.32
CA LEU A 39 8.75 12.25 2.10
C LEU A 39 8.16 11.37 0.99
N PHE A 40 9.06 10.79 0.20
CA PHE A 40 8.72 9.74 -0.74
C PHE A 40 9.68 8.57 -0.55
N GLY A 41 9.14 7.38 -0.31
CA GLY A 41 9.96 6.24 0.09
C GLY A 41 9.56 4.92 -0.54
N TYR A 42 9.93 3.84 0.12
CA TYR A 42 9.77 2.47 -0.34
C TYR A 42 8.64 1.73 0.38
N ASN A 43 8.10 0.69 -0.26
CA ASN A 43 7.04 -0.15 0.31
C ASN A 43 7.42 -0.79 1.64
N GLU A 44 8.70 -1.03 1.91
CA GLU A 44 9.20 -1.56 3.18
C GLU A 44 8.88 -0.66 4.36
N TRP A 45 8.70 0.65 4.14
CA TRP A 45 8.31 1.59 5.20
C TRP A 45 6.94 1.28 5.78
N LEU A 46 6.08 0.61 5.02
CA LEU A 46 4.76 0.19 5.49
C LEU A 46 4.86 -0.85 6.62
N MET A 47 5.97 -1.58 6.72
CA MET A 47 6.25 -2.47 7.86
C MET A 47 6.47 -1.69 9.16
N TYR A 48 6.96 -0.46 9.05
CA TYR A 48 7.24 0.42 10.19
C TYR A 48 6.10 1.39 10.48
N ALA A 49 5.12 1.48 9.57
CA ALA A 49 4.02 2.42 9.65
C ALA A 49 3.22 2.33 10.96
N PRO A 50 2.88 1.13 11.52
CA PRO A 50 2.09 1.07 12.75
C PRO A 50 2.68 1.85 13.93
N GLY A 51 4.01 1.93 14.03
CA GLY A 51 4.71 2.70 15.05
C GLY A 51 5.10 4.13 14.63
N ASN A 52 4.82 4.53 13.40
CA ASN A 52 5.32 5.79 12.82
C ASN A 52 4.25 6.60 12.07
N VAL A 53 2.96 6.29 12.21
CA VAL A 53 1.87 6.96 11.47
C VAL A 53 1.93 8.47 11.66
N ASP A 54 2.02 8.97 12.89
CA ASP A 54 2.08 10.40 13.18
C ASP A 54 3.30 11.07 12.55
N THR A 55 4.43 10.36 12.56
CA THR A 55 5.66 10.84 11.91
C THR A 55 5.48 10.94 10.40
N PHE A 56 4.96 9.90 9.77
CA PHE A 56 4.71 9.90 8.33
C PHE A 56 3.69 10.95 7.94
N CYS A 57 2.61 11.10 8.70
CA CYS A 57 1.63 12.17 8.48
C CYS A 57 2.25 13.56 8.65
N SER A 58 3.15 13.76 9.63
CA SER A 58 3.80 15.05 9.84
C SER A 58 4.71 15.48 8.68
N PHE A 59 5.15 14.53 7.86
CA PHE A 59 5.97 14.73 6.67
C PHE A 59 5.22 14.49 5.36
N ASP A 60 3.89 14.44 5.39
CA ASP A 60 3.08 14.27 4.18
C ASP A 60 3.61 13.13 3.28
N THR A 61 3.83 11.96 3.89
CA THR A 61 4.64 10.89 3.32
C THR A 61 3.85 10.08 2.29
N CYS A 62 4.47 9.84 1.13
CA CYS A 62 3.94 8.95 0.10
C CYS A 62 4.81 7.70 -0.05
N VAL A 63 4.17 6.54 -0.15
CA VAL A 63 4.82 5.24 -0.32
C VAL A 63 4.16 4.46 -1.45
N PRO A 64 4.86 4.16 -2.55
CA PRO A 64 4.34 3.27 -3.58
C PRO A 64 4.38 1.82 -3.11
N SER A 65 3.33 1.05 -3.39
CA SER A 65 3.28 -0.36 -3.04
C SER A 65 2.38 -1.15 -3.99
N TYR A 66 2.69 -2.42 -4.21
CA TYR A 66 1.80 -3.35 -4.90
C TYR A 66 0.76 -3.98 -3.97
N TYR A 67 0.87 -3.73 -2.67
CA TYR A 67 -0.02 -4.27 -1.66
C TYR A 67 -0.15 -3.30 -0.48
N TYR A 68 -1.36 -3.00 -0.13
CA TYR A 68 -1.71 -2.25 1.07
C TYR A 68 -3.10 -2.65 1.53
N TYR A 69 -3.28 -2.91 2.80
CA TYR A 69 -4.59 -3.17 3.37
C TYR A 69 -4.87 -2.24 4.54
N ASN A 70 -6.13 -1.87 4.68
CA ASN A 70 -6.59 -1.12 5.83
C ASN A 70 -7.02 -2.10 6.94
N SER A 71 -6.22 -2.21 7.99
CA SER A 71 -6.46 -3.12 9.11
C SER A 71 -7.68 -2.74 9.97
N VAL A 72 -8.16 -1.51 9.87
CA VAL A 72 -9.35 -1.04 10.61
C VAL A 72 -10.63 -1.10 9.78
N ASP A 73 -10.53 -1.42 8.49
CA ASP A 73 -11.69 -1.62 7.62
C ASP A 73 -12.58 -2.76 8.16
N PRO A 74 -13.90 -2.53 8.38
CA PRO A 74 -14.82 -3.58 8.81
C PRO A 74 -14.82 -4.83 7.93
N ARG A 75 -14.60 -4.69 6.61
CA ARG A 75 -14.50 -5.83 5.68
C ARG A 75 -13.28 -6.69 6.01
N THR A 76 -12.13 -6.07 6.27
CA THR A 76 -10.90 -6.79 6.65
C THR A 76 -11.10 -7.56 7.94
N LYS A 77 -11.67 -6.91 8.96
CA LYS A 77 -11.96 -7.54 10.26
C LYS A 77 -12.95 -8.70 10.13
N ALA A 78 -13.98 -8.58 9.30
CA ALA A 78 -14.93 -9.64 9.04
C ALA A 78 -14.25 -10.86 8.39
N LEU A 79 -13.38 -10.63 7.39
CA LEU A 79 -12.63 -11.71 6.73
C LEU A 79 -11.64 -12.40 7.70
N GLU A 80 -10.97 -11.64 8.56
CA GLU A 80 -10.09 -12.21 9.60
C GLU A 80 -10.87 -13.06 10.61
N ALA A 81 -12.06 -12.64 10.99
CA ALA A 81 -12.96 -13.41 11.88
C ALA A 81 -13.42 -14.72 11.20
N GLU A 82 -13.77 -14.68 9.91
CA GLU A 82 -14.10 -15.88 9.15
C GLU A 82 -12.88 -16.82 9.04
N TYR A 83 -11.70 -16.32 8.78
CA TYR A 83 -10.47 -17.10 8.77
C TYR A 83 -10.29 -17.84 10.11
N GLN A 84 -10.39 -17.12 11.23
CA GLN A 84 -10.26 -17.71 12.57
C GLN A 84 -11.33 -18.78 12.84
N LYS A 85 -12.56 -18.55 12.38
CA LYS A 85 -13.65 -19.54 12.51
C LYS A 85 -13.35 -20.84 11.77
N TRP A 86 -12.77 -20.76 10.55
CA TRP A 86 -12.52 -21.93 9.72
C TRP A 86 -11.23 -22.66 10.10
N PHE A 87 -10.18 -21.93 10.45
CA PHE A 87 -8.85 -22.48 10.70
C PHE A 87 -8.48 -22.59 12.18
N HIS A 88 -9.32 -22.09 13.09
CA HIS A 88 -9.11 -22.07 14.53
C HIS A 88 -7.79 -21.42 14.98
N THR A 89 -7.24 -20.53 14.13
CA THR A 89 -6.02 -19.78 14.39
C THR A 89 -6.09 -18.40 13.75
N GLN A 90 -5.28 -17.47 14.25
CA GLN A 90 -5.13 -16.16 13.62
C GLN A 90 -4.32 -16.26 12.32
N PRO A 91 -4.62 -15.44 11.32
CA PRO A 91 -3.76 -15.34 10.14
C PRO A 91 -2.33 -14.94 10.54
N MET A 92 -1.34 -15.61 9.94
CA MET A 92 0.06 -15.29 10.19
C MET A 92 0.33 -13.80 9.94
N TYR A 93 1.00 -13.16 10.90
CA TYR A 93 1.45 -11.79 10.71
C TYR A 93 2.63 -11.77 9.72
N ALA A 94 2.40 -11.14 8.59
CA ALA A 94 3.39 -10.96 7.54
C ALA A 94 3.08 -9.67 6.77
N TYR A 95 4.03 -9.17 6.02
CA TYR A 95 3.84 -8.05 5.12
C TYR A 95 4.49 -8.38 3.76
N PRO A 96 3.70 -8.60 2.69
CA PRO A 96 2.22 -8.58 2.64
C PRO A 96 1.56 -9.65 3.51
N ARG A 97 0.28 -9.45 3.83
CA ARG A 97 -0.55 -10.46 4.51
C ARG A 97 -0.87 -11.57 3.51
N PHE A 98 -0.21 -12.72 3.62
CA PHE A 98 -0.32 -13.80 2.64
C PHE A 98 -1.73 -14.34 2.46
N PHE A 99 -2.51 -14.43 3.55
CA PHE A 99 -3.89 -14.89 3.43
C PHE A 99 -4.77 -13.91 2.63
N LEU A 100 -4.56 -12.57 2.77
CA LEU A 100 -5.26 -11.58 1.95
C LEU A 100 -4.81 -11.66 0.49
N THR A 101 -3.51 -11.83 0.23
CA THR A 101 -3.00 -12.05 -1.13
C THR A 101 -3.66 -13.25 -1.79
N GLY A 102 -3.67 -14.40 -1.11
CA GLY A 102 -4.30 -15.61 -1.62
C GLY A 102 -5.80 -15.45 -1.85
N TYR A 103 -6.49 -14.80 -0.91
CA TYR A 103 -7.92 -14.53 -1.03
C TYR A 103 -8.22 -13.58 -2.21
N ASP A 104 -7.49 -12.48 -2.34
CA ASP A 104 -7.67 -11.50 -3.42
C ASP A 104 -7.44 -12.16 -4.78
N HIS A 105 -6.36 -12.94 -4.92
CA HIS A 105 -6.06 -13.65 -6.16
C HIS A 105 -7.14 -14.66 -6.51
N ALA A 106 -7.55 -15.50 -5.55
CA ALA A 106 -8.60 -16.49 -5.77
C ALA A 106 -9.92 -15.83 -6.21
N GLN A 107 -10.36 -14.79 -5.50
CA GLN A 107 -11.58 -14.06 -5.84
C GLN A 107 -11.50 -13.41 -7.23
N PHE A 108 -10.38 -12.79 -7.55
CA PHE A 108 -10.19 -12.14 -8.85
C PHE A 108 -10.28 -13.14 -10.01
N PHE A 109 -9.53 -14.24 -9.93
CA PHE A 109 -9.50 -15.22 -11.01
C PHE A 109 -10.80 -16.03 -11.10
N LEU A 110 -11.34 -16.52 -9.98
CA LEU A 110 -12.56 -17.33 -9.99
C LEU A 110 -13.76 -16.52 -10.49
N ARG A 111 -13.94 -15.30 -10.03
CA ARG A 111 -15.04 -14.44 -10.50
C ARG A 111 -14.86 -14.02 -11.94
N GLY A 112 -13.62 -13.70 -12.34
CA GLY A 112 -13.31 -13.36 -13.72
C GLY A 112 -13.60 -14.51 -14.68
N LEU A 113 -13.14 -15.71 -14.36
CA LEU A 113 -13.41 -16.90 -15.15
C LEU A 113 -14.90 -17.28 -15.17
N ALA A 114 -15.60 -17.16 -14.06
CA ALA A 114 -17.03 -17.40 -13.99
C ALA A 114 -17.83 -16.44 -14.90
N LYS A 115 -17.41 -15.17 -14.99
CA LYS A 115 -18.12 -14.15 -15.79
C LYS A 115 -17.71 -14.17 -17.25
N TYR A 116 -16.43 -14.32 -17.55
CA TYR A 116 -15.88 -14.13 -18.90
C TYR A 116 -15.37 -15.42 -19.56
N GLY A 117 -15.30 -16.52 -18.81
CA GLY A 117 -14.81 -17.79 -19.32
C GLY A 117 -13.41 -17.66 -19.94
N LYS A 118 -13.23 -18.28 -21.12
CA LYS A 118 -11.96 -18.23 -21.88
C LYS A 118 -11.54 -16.84 -22.36
N ALA A 119 -12.45 -15.85 -22.35
CA ALA A 119 -12.17 -14.46 -22.74
C ALA A 119 -11.61 -13.64 -21.58
N PHE A 120 -11.50 -14.21 -20.36
CA PHE A 120 -10.95 -13.51 -19.22
C PHE A 120 -9.44 -13.30 -19.38
N LYS A 121 -9.03 -12.04 -19.39
CA LYS A 121 -7.64 -11.60 -19.44
C LYS A 121 -7.24 -10.79 -18.20
N GLY A 122 -8.21 -10.45 -17.36
CA GLY A 122 -7.98 -9.63 -16.17
C GLY A 122 -7.63 -8.17 -16.47
N THR A 123 -7.97 -7.66 -17.64
CA THR A 123 -7.70 -6.28 -18.06
C THR A 123 -8.67 -5.29 -17.39
N VAL A 124 -8.40 -3.99 -17.58
CA VAL A 124 -9.32 -2.92 -17.17
C VAL A 124 -10.73 -3.20 -17.71
N GLY A 125 -11.75 -3.09 -16.86
CA GLY A 125 -13.14 -3.40 -17.20
C GLY A 125 -13.55 -4.87 -17.03
N GLN A 126 -12.61 -5.79 -16.86
CA GLN A 126 -12.90 -7.18 -16.51
C GLN A 126 -12.80 -7.48 -15.00
N SER A 127 -12.37 -6.53 -14.20
CA SER A 127 -12.37 -6.68 -12.74
C SER A 127 -13.81 -6.70 -12.22
N THR A 128 -14.14 -7.76 -11.49
CA THR A 128 -15.46 -7.96 -10.85
C THR A 128 -15.35 -8.01 -9.34
N TYR A 129 -14.18 -7.68 -8.83
CA TYR A 129 -13.83 -7.85 -7.43
C TYR A 129 -13.08 -6.62 -6.91
N ARG A 130 -13.45 -6.16 -5.71
CA ARG A 130 -12.71 -5.12 -4.98
C ARG A 130 -11.76 -5.80 -3.99
N PRO A 131 -10.43 -5.74 -4.21
CA PRO A 131 -9.46 -6.41 -3.37
C PRO A 131 -9.40 -5.80 -1.96
N PHE A 132 -8.86 -6.57 -1.03
CA PHE A 132 -8.52 -6.13 0.32
C PHE A 132 -7.13 -5.50 0.37
N GLN A 133 -6.18 -6.09 -0.36
CA GLN A 133 -4.77 -5.72 -0.28
C GLN A 133 -4.12 -5.54 -1.65
N THR A 134 -4.36 -6.48 -2.58
CA THR A 134 -3.59 -6.58 -3.82
C THR A 134 -4.47 -6.31 -5.02
N PRO A 135 -4.46 -5.08 -5.57
CA PRO A 135 -5.18 -4.78 -6.79
C PRO A 135 -4.54 -5.51 -7.98
N LEU A 136 -5.39 -6.07 -8.84
CA LEU A 136 -4.97 -6.78 -10.03
C LEU A 136 -5.63 -6.17 -11.27
N VAL A 137 -4.80 -5.69 -12.18
CA VAL A 137 -5.18 -5.27 -13.54
C VAL A 137 -4.05 -5.67 -14.47
N PHE A 138 -4.34 -6.57 -15.38
CA PHE A 138 -3.32 -7.09 -16.29
C PHE A 138 -3.27 -6.29 -17.59
N LYS A 139 -2.04 -6.02 -18.03
CA LYS A 139 -1.74 -5.52 -19.38
C LYS A 139 -0.95 -6.55 -20.15
N GLN A 140 -1.11 -6.54 -21.46
CA GLN A 140 -0.31 -7.39 -22.34
C GLN A 140 1.12 -6.86 -22.40
N VAL A 141 2.08 -7.79 -22.25
CA VAL A 141 3.52 -7.53 -22.39
C VAL A 141 4.07 -8.47 -23.46
N GLY A 142 4.67 -7.89 -24.50
CA GLY A 142 5.07 -8.66 -25.68
C GLY A 142 3.90 -9.31 -26.40
N ASP A 143 4.17 -10.42 -27.09
CA ASP A 143 3.16 -11.05 -27.94
C ASP A 143 2.09 -11.86 -27.20
N LYS A 144 2.44 -12.43 -26.07
CA LYS A 144 1.55 -13.38 -25.34
C LYS A 144 1.54 -13.24 -23.82
N GLY A 145 2.43 -12.44 -23.24
CA GLY A 145 2.54 -12.27 -21.80
C GLY A 145 1.48 -11.33 -21.23
N MET A 146 1.06 -11.58 -20.00
CA MET A 146 0.23 -10.66 -19.22
C MET A 146 0.96 -10.34 -17.92
N GLN A 147 1.00 -9.07 -17.57
CA GLN A 147 1.63 -8.58 -16.33
C GLN A 147 0.65 -7.72 -15.56
N ASN A 148 0.63 -7.88 -14.23
CA ASN A 148 -0.09 -6.93 -13.38
C ASN A 148 0.63 -5.58 -13.40
N ASP A 149 -0.07 -4.54 -13.83
CA ASP A 149 0.44 -3.18 -13.96
C ASP A 149 -0.16 -2.24 -12.91
N ASN A 150 -0.93 -2.79 -11.99
CA ASN A 150 -1.58 -2.01 -10.95
C ASN A 150 -0.67 -1.83 -9.75
N PHE A 151 -0.63 -0.61 -9.20
CA PHE A 151 0.01 -0.31 -7.93
C PHE A 151 -0.82 0.69 -7.12
N GLN A 152 -0.47 0.84 -5.86
CA GLN A 152 -1.11 1.77 -4.95
C GLN A 152 -0.09 2.82 -4.52
N LEU A 153 -0.53 4.06 -4.37
CA LEU A 153 0.20 5.10 -3.66
C LEU A 153 -0.47 5.31 -2.31
N ILE A 154 0.24 4.98 -1.26
CA ILE A 154 -0.21 5.16 0.11
C ILE A 154 0.25 6.53 0.58
N HIS A 155 -0.70 7.39 0.91
CA HIS A 155 -0.45 8.75 1.34
C HIS A 155 -0.82 8.92 2.81
N PHE A 156 0.18 9.20 3.62
CA PHE A 156 0.05 9.60 5.01
C PHE A 156 -0.13 11.12 5.05
N ALA A 157 -1.37 11.57 4.89
CA ALA A 157 -1.70 12.97 4.77
C ALA A 157 -1.55 13.74 6.10
N THR A 158 -1.15 14.99 6.00
CA THR A 158 -1.19 15.91 7.14
C THR A 158 -2.60 15.96 7.72
N GLY A 159 -2.72 15.86 9.06
CA GLY A 159 -4.02 15.73 9.72
C GLY A 159 -4.40 14.29 10.12
N GLY A 160 -3.48 13.32 9.96
CA GLY A 160 -3.64 11.97 10.53
C GLY A 160 -4.45 11.00 9.66
N ARG A 161 -4.70 11.32 8.40
CA ARG A 161 -5.39 10.42 7.46
C ARG A 161 -4.41 9.60 6.65
N VAL A 162 -4.75 8.32 6.46
CA VAL A 162 -4.03 7.44 5.54
C VAL A 162 -4.95 7.08 4.39
N GLU A 163 -4.54 7.45 3.19
CA GLU A 163 -5.30 7.27 1.96
C GLU A 163 -4.54 6.32 1.03
N SER A 164 -5.27 5.50 0.27
CA SER A 164 -4.69 4.66 -0.78
C SER A 164 -5.31 5.03 -2.12
N LEU A 165 -4.47 5.46 -3.03
CA LEU A 165 -4.82 5.72 -4.42
C LEU A 165 -4.33 4.55 -5.27
N THR A 166 -5.19 3.98 -6.08
CA THR A 166 -4.87 2.84 -6.97
C THR A 166 -4.73 3.36 -8.40
N TYR A 167 -3.65 2.97 -9.08
CA TYR A 167 -3.30 3.39 -10.43
C TYR A 167 -3.22 2.21 -11.38
#